data_6b438b50e1dc7de6f70231e406c54f72
#
_entry.id   6b438b50e1dc7de6f70231e406c54f72
#
_cell.length_a   1.000
_cell.length_b   1.000
_cell.length_c   1.000
_cell.angle_alpha   90.00
_cell.angle_beta   90.00
_cell.angle_gamma   90.00
#
_symmetry.space_group_name_H-M   'P 1'
#
loop_
_entity.id
_entity.type
_entity.pdbx_description
1 polymer ?
#
loop_
_entity_poly.entity_id
_entity_poly.type
_entity_poly.pdbx_seq_one_letter_code
_entity_poly.pdbx_strand_id
1 'polypeptide(L)'
;GNFWVVTNAKYVDIVREQLPMIPAENILAEPAARNTAPCVAWAGWRILQKDSEANIVVTPADAVILNVSLFRTIISEALSYTRDTNAIVTLGIVPNRPETGYGYVEVADSIMGNVHKVASFREKPNLETAKQYLEAGNYLWNAGIFVWNVRTLVASIRQYVPQIAGQMDRMVPADGKMGEPADSIFPACEKISIDYAVIE
;
A
#
# COMPACT_ATOMS: atom_id res chain seq x y z
N GLY A 1 -5.06 -18.96 4.20
CA GLY A 1 -5.25 -17.67 3.59
C GLY A 1 -3.97 -16.84 3.66
N ASN A 2 -3.74 -16.02 2.66
CA ASN A 2 -2.50 -15.24 2.50
C ASN A 2 -2.67 -13.84 3.09
N PHE A 3 -3.14 -13.76 4.35
CA PHE A 3 -3.28 -12.48 5.05
C PHE A 3 -2.02 -12.16 5.84
N TRP A 4 -1.62 -10.91 5.79
CA TRP A 4 -0.52 -10.33 6.55
C TRP A 4 -1.02 -9.11 7.31
N VAL A 5 -0.54 -8.91 8.51
CA VAL A 5 -0.82 -7.71 9.31
C VAL A 5 0.51 -7.08 9.69
N VAL A 6 0.66 -5.79 9.39
CA VAL A 6 1.77 -5.00 9.90
C VAL A 6 1.19 -4.00 10.90
N THR A 7 1.68 -4.05 12.12
CA THR A 7 1.14 -3.23 13.21
C THR A 7 2.24 -2.84 14.20
N ASN A 8 1.99 -1.82 15.01
CA ASN A 8 2.91 -1.48 16.08
C ASN A 8 3.02 -2.64 17.08
N ALA A 9 4.22 -2.91 17.60
CA ALA A 9 4.51 -4.01 18.52
C ALA A 9 3.55 -4.08 19.72
N LYS A 10 3.08 -2.93 20.21
CA LYS A 10 2.13 -2.85 21.35
C LYS A 10 0.74 -3.40 21.05
N TYR A 11 0.36 -3.59 19.76
CA TYR A 11 -0.96 -4.08 19.36
C TYR A 11 -0.96 -5.54 18.90
N VAL A 12 0.18 -6.22 18.91
CA VAL A 12 0.31 -7.60 18.41
C VAL A 12 -0.62 -8.56 19.13
N ASP A 13 -0.75 -8.44 20.45
CA ASP A 13 -1.61 -9.35 21.23
C ASP A 13 -3.10 -9.12 20.90
N ILE A 14 -3.52 -7.87 20.67
CA ILE A 14 -4.88 -7.55 20.22
C ILE A 14 -5.14 -8.15 18.83
N VAL A 15 -4.16 -8.05 17.91
CA VAL A 15 -4.28 -8.64 16.56
C VAL A 15 -4.42 -10.18 16.66
N ARG A 16 -3.63 -10.84 17.49
CA ARG A 16 -3.70 -12.30 17.71
C ARG A 16 -5.04 -12.74 18.27
N GLU A 17 -5.57 -11.96 19.22
CA GLU A 17 -6.88 -12.23 19.81
C GLU A 17 -8.02 -12.07 18.78
N GLN A 18 -8.01 -10.98 18.02
CA GLN A 18 -9.10 -10.66 17.08
C GLN A 18 -9.01 -11.45 15.78
N LEU A 19 -7.80 -11.83 15.36
CA LEU A 19 -7.54 -12.53 14.09
C LEU A 19 -6.75 -13.83 14.29
N PRO A 20 -7.27 -14.78 15.10
CA PRO A 20 -6.56 -16.01 15.47
C PRO A 20 -6.26 -16.92 14.26
N MET A 21 -6.90 -16.67 13.11
CA MET A 21 -6.67 -17.42 11.87
C MET A 21 -5.41 -16.95 11.12
N ILE A 22 -4.79 -15.83 11.48
CA ILE A 22 -3.58 -15.35 10.82
C ILE A 22 -2.36 -16.02 11.48
N PRO A 23 -1.49 -16.69 10.70
CA PRO A 23 -0.26 -17.27 11.22
C PRO A 23 0.62 -16.22 11.91
N ALA A 24 1.26 -16.59 13.01
CA ALA A 24 2.07 -15.66 13.80
C ALA A 24 3.21 -15.02 12.99
N GLU A 25 3.79 -15.76 12.05
CA GLU A 25 4.84 -15.27 11.14
C GLU A 25 4.35 -14.24 10.12
N ASN A 26 3.04 -14.13 9.93
CA ASN A 26 2.40 -13.14 9.06
C ASN A 26 1.97 -11.87 9.83
N ILE A 27 2.25 -11.79 11.12
CA ILE A 27 2.02 -10.59 11.94
C ILE A 27 3.37 -9.93 12.17
N LEU A 28 3.61 -8.82 11.47
CA LEU A 28 4.85 -8.06 11.56
C LEU A 28 4.70 -6.93 12.59
N ALA A 29 5.54 -6.99 13.62
CA ALA A 29 5.51 -6.08 14.76
C ALA A 29 6.49 -4.91 14.57
N GLU A 30 5.99 -3.75 14.15
CA GLU A 30 6.81 -2.55 14.00
C GLU A 30 7.29 -2.04 15.36
N PRO A 31 8.61 -1.96 15.59
CA PRO A 31 9.15 -1.47 16.87
C PRO A 31 9.04 0.07 16.99
N ALA A 32 8.85 0.77 15.86
CA ALA A 32 8.71 2.22 15.80
C ALA A 32 7.73 2.64 14.70
N ALA A 33 7.00 3.73 14.90
CA ALA A 33 6.10 4.28 13.88
C ALA A 33 6.92 5.02 12.79
N ARG A 34 7.01 4.45 11.60
CA ARG A 34 7.75 4.99 10.44
C ARG A 34 6.88 5.32 9.24
N ASN A 35 5.56 5.46 9.44
CA ASN A 35 4.58 5.69 8.38
C ASN A 35 4.48 4.49 7.42
N THR A 36 3.77 4.62 6.29
CA THR A 36 3.32 3.47 5.49
C THR A 36 4.36 2.92 4.52
N ALA A 37 5.37 3.69 4.07
CA ALA A 37 6.36 3.15 3.15
C ALA A 37 7.23 2.04 3.78
N PRO A 38 7.86 2.19 4.97
CA PRO A 38 8.58 1.09 5.62
C PRO A 38 7.68 -0.08 6.00
N CYS A 39 6.43 0.19 6.42
CA CYS A 39 5.42 -0.80 6.73
C CYS A 39 5.15 -1.73 5.53
N VAL A 40 4.80 -1.15 4.39
CA VAL A 40 4.49 -1.87 3.14
C VAL A 40 5.74 -2.55 2.58
N ALA A 41 6.90 -1.88 2.66
CA ALA A 41 8.17 -2.46 2.23
C ALA A 41 8.51 -3.74 3.01
N TRP A 42 8.40 -3.72 4.34
CA TRP A 42 8.70 -4.90 5.15
C TRP A 42 7.80 -6.09 4.79
N ALA A 43 6.49 -5.88 4.68
CA ALA A 43 5.59 -6.92 4.21
C ALA A 43 5.96 -7.40 2.81
N GLY A 44 6.27 -6.48 1.89
CA GLY A 44 6.68 -6.80 0.52
C GLY A 44 7.92 -7.70 0.46
N TRP A 45 8.98 -7.41 1.22
CA TRP A 45 10.18 -8.26 1.29
C TRP A 45 9.88 -9.65 1.85
N ARG A 46 9.07 -9.74 2.91
CA ARG A 46 8.67 -11.04 3.49
C ARG A 46 7.81 -11.85 2.52
N ILE A 47 6.90 -11.20 1.80
CA ILE A 47 6.05 -11.87 0.80
C ILE A 47 6.91 -12.31 -0.40
N LEU A 48 7.78 -11.44 -0.92
CA LEU A 48 8.68 -11.78 -2.04
C LEU A 48 9.53 -13.01 -1.74
N GLN A 49 10.05 -13.12 -0.52
CA GLN A 49 10.85 -14.28 -0.08
C GLN A 49 10.03 -15.58 -0.07
N LYS A 50 8.71 -15.49 0.20
CA LYS A 50 7.79 -16.63 0.30
C LYS A 50 7.16 -16.98 -1.05
N ASP A 51 6.81 -15.98 -1.85
CA ASP A 51 6.19 -16.12 -3.19
C ASP A 51 6.53 -14.91 -4.06
N SER A 52 7.44 -15.09 -5.00
CA SER A 52 7.89 -14.03 -5.91
C SER A 52 6.85 -13.62 -6.96
N GLU A 53 5.80 -14.41 -7.15
CA GLU A 53 4.73 -14.15 -8.11
C GLU A 53 3.48 -13.55 -7.43
N ALA A 54 3.54 -13.30 -6.12
CA ALA A 54 2.40 -12.80 -5.38
C ALA A 54 1.90 -11.45 -5.93
N ASN A 55 0.59 -11.37 -6.18
CA ASN A 55 -0.13 -10.11 -6.28
C ASN A 55 -0.69 -9.74 -4.92
N ILE A 56 -0.48 -8.52 -4.49
CA ILE A 56 -0.82 -8.05 -3.16
C ILE A 56 -1.82 -6.92 -3.20
N VAL A 57 -2.72 -6.92 -2.23
CA VAL A 57 -3.62 -5.82 -1.92
C VAL A 57 -3.20 -5.27 -0.57
N VAL A 58 -2.81 -4.01 -0.56
CA VAL A 58 -2.51 -3.26 0.67
C VAL A 58 -3.73 -2.42 1.03
N THR A 59 -4.22 -2.54 2.26
CA THR A 59 -5.39 -1.80 2.73
C THR A 59 -5.17 -1.27 4.14
N PRO A 60 -5.65 -0.04 4.45
CA PRO A 60 -5.72 0.44 5.83
C PRO A 60 -6.64 -0.47 6.66
N ALA A 61 -6.31 -0.66 7.94
CA ALA A 61 -7.08 -1.51 8.83
C ALA A 61 -8.38 -0.84 9.36
N ASP A 62 -8.52 0.48 9.18
CA ASP A 62 -9.65 1.29 9.63
C ASP A 62 -10.67 1.60 8.52
N ALA A 63 -10.47 1.08 7.32
CA ALA A 63 -11.39 1.25 6.21
C ALA A 63 -12.64 0.38 6.37
N VAL A 64 -13.83 1.00 6.27
CA VAL A 64 -15.12 0.29 6.29
C VAL A 64 -15.65 0.15 4.87
N ILE A 65 -15.81 -1.09 4.42
CA ILE A 65 -16.32 -1.41 3.08
C ILE A 65 -17.82 -1.68 3.15
N LEU A 66 -18.63 -0.71 2.70
CA LEU A 66 -20.09 -0.82 2.74
C LEU A 66 -20.64 -1.67 1.59
N ASN A 67 -20.09 -1.56 0.38
CA ASN A 67 -20.49 -2.36 -0.77
C ASN A 67 -19.45 -3.45 -1.05
N VAL A 68 -19.56 -4.56 -0.33
CA VAL A 68 -18.62 -5.67 -0.42
C VAL A 68 -18.60 -6.33 -1.81
N SER A 69 -19.75 -6.42 -2.49
CA SER A 69 -19.83 -7.03 -3.83
C SER A 69 -19.07 -6.19 -4.85
N LEU A 70 -19.30 -4.88 -4.88
CA LEU A 70 -18.58 -3.96 -5.77
C LEU A 70 -17.09 -3.95 -5.46
N PHE A 71 -16.72 -3.90 -4.18
CA PHE A 71 -15.33 -3.94 -3.76
C PHE A 71 -14.61 -5.20 -4.27
N ARG A 72 -15.24 -6.38 -4.14
CA ARG A 72 -14.68 -7.65 -4.66
C ARG A 72 -14.49 -7.62 -6.17
N THR A 73 -15.44 -7.06 -6.93
CA THR A 73 -15.32 -6.93 -8.39
C THR A 73 -14.13 -6.05 -8.74
N ILE A 74 -14.03 -4.86 -8.15
CA ILE A 74 -12.94 -3.90 -8.42
C ILE A 74 -11.58 -4.50 -8.05
N ILE A 75 -11.46 -5.13 -6.89
CA ILE A 75 -10.21 -5.79 -6.48
C ILE A 75 -9.83 -6.94 -7.43
N SER A 76 -10.80 -7.72 -7.90
CA SER A 76 -10.54 -8.81 -8.86
C SER A 76 -10.04 -8.28 -10.20
N GLU A 77 -10.60 -7.19 -10.71
CA GLU A 77 -10.14 -6.51 -11.93
C GLU A 77 -8.73 -5.95 -11.74
N ALA A 78 -8.47 -5.27 -10.63
CA ALA A 78 -7.16 -4.72 -10.29
C ALA A 78 -6.09 -5.82 -10.18
N LEU A 79 -6.38 -6.93 -9.50
CA LEU A 79 -5.49 -8.10 -9.39
C LEU A 79 -5.24 -8.75 -10.75
N SER A 80 -6.25 -8.84 -11.61
CA SER A 80 -6.08 -9.36 -12.97
C SER A 80 -5.15 -8.48 -13.79
N TYR A 81 -5.31 -7.17 -13.70
CA TYR A 81 -4.48 -6.22 -14.42
C TYR A 81 -3.03 -6.21 -13.93
N THR A 82 -2.81 -6.17 -12.60
CA THR A 82 -1.47 -6.10 -12.02
C THR A 82 -0.68 -7.41 -12.10
N ARG A 83 -1.35 -8.56 -12.30
CA ARG A 83 -0.68 -9.84 -12.53
C ARG A 83 0.15 -9.85 -13.81
N ASP A 84 -0.38 -9.23 -14.86
CA ASP A 84 0.21 -9.28 -16.20
C ASP A 84 0.94 -7.97 -16.57
N THR A 85 1.02 -7.03 -15.63
CA THR A 85 1.66 -5.73 -15.82
C THR A 85 2.51 -5.32 -14.63
N ASN A 86 3.42 -4.36 -14.83
CA ASN A 86 4.17 -3.72 -13.75
C ASN A 86 3.45 -2.48 -13.19
N ALA A 87 2.13 -2.44 -13.33
CA ALA A 87 1.34 -1.30 -12.87
C ALA A 87 1.15 -1.31 -11.36
N ILE A 88 1.01 -0.11 -10.80
CA ILE A 88 0.46 0.14 -9.48
C ILE A 88 -0.97 0.62 -9.68
N VAL A 89 -1.92 -0.04 -9.04
CA VAL A 89 -3.33 0.37 -9.07
C VAL A 89 -3.70 0.91 -7.69
N THR A 90 -4.31 2.09 -7.65
CA THR A 90 -4.95 2.64 -6.45
C THR A 90 -6.45 2.70 -6.63
N LEU A 91 -7.20 2.51 -5.54
CA LEU A 91 -8.66 2.65 -5.57
C LEU A 91 -9.05 4.12 -5.38
N GLY A 92 -9.92 4.59 -6.27
CA GLY A 92 -10.50 5.93 -6.21
C GLY A 92 -11.92 5.93 -5.65
N ILE A 93 -12.24 6.94 -4.84
CA ILE A 93 -13.57 7.18 -4.29
C ILE A 93 -14.10 8.49 -4.87
N VAL A 94 -15.35 8.49 -5.36
CA VAL A 94 -15.98 9.69 -5.90
C VAL A 94 -16.12 10.75 -4.81
N PRO A 95 -15.51 11.93 -4.96
CA PRO A 95 -15.57 12.98 -3.95
C PRO A 95 -16.96 13.62 -3.88
N ASN A 96 -17.39 13.97 -2.68
CA ASN A 96 -18.65 14.68 -2.44
C ASN A 96 -18.46 16.03 -1.72
N ARG A 97 -17.23 16.42 -1.46
CA ARG A 97 -16.82 17.69 -0.84
C ARG A 97 -15.35 17.98 -1.16
N PRO A 98 -14.89 19.23 -1.01
CA PRO A 98 -13.47 19.58 -1.23
C PRO A 98 -12.63 19.24 0.02
N GLU A 99 -12.31 17.96 0.20
CA GLU A 99 -11.52 17.46 1.33
C GLU A 99 -10.02 17.77 1.13
N THR A 100 -9.37 18.33 2.14
CA THR A 100 -7.94 18.68 2.10
C THR A 100 -7.03 17.67 2.81
N GLY A 101 -7.62 16.70 3.49
CA GLY A 101 -6.90 15.64 4.22
C GLY A 101 -6.61 14.40 3.38
N TYR A 102 -7.11 14.34 2.14
CA TYR A 102 -6.98 13.18 1.24
C TYR A 102 -6.12 13.49 0.02
N GLY A 103 -5.53 12.44 -0.56
CA GLY A 103 -4.95 12.50 -1.89
C GLY A 103 -6.05 12.51 -2.98
N TYR A 104 -5.76 13.13 -4.11
CA TYR A 104 -6.62 13.16 -5.29
C TYR A 104 -5.91 12.53 -6.47
N VAL A 105 -6.66 11.73 -7.21
CA VAL A 105 -6.22 11.04 -8.43
C VAL A 105 -7.01 11.58 -9.60
N GLU A 106 -6.35 12.15 -10.58
CA GLU A 106 -6.97 12.55 -11.85
C GLU A 106 -7.11 11.33 -12.77
N VAL A 107 -8.35 11.04 -13.15
CA VAL A 107 -8.69 9.90 -14.00
C VAL A 107 -8.59 10.30 -15.47
N ALA A 108 -7.86 9.50 -16.24
CA ALA A 108 -7.76 9.61 -17.70
C ALA A 108 -8.49 8.44 -18.39
N ASP A 109 -7.99 8.00 -19.56
CA ASP A 109 -8.62 7.00 -20.40
C ASP A 109 -8.84 5.67 -19.68
N SER A 110 -9.96 5.01 -19.99
CA SER A 110 -10.22 3.64 -19.55
C SER A 110 -9.23 2.68 -20.21
N ILE A 111 -8.73 1.74 -19.41
CA ILE A 111 -7.87 0.64 -19.86
C ILE A 111 -8.72 -0.62 -20.06
N MET A 112 -9.44 -1.02 -19.01
CA MET A 112 -10.35 -2.17 -19.02
C MET A 112 -11.31 -2.09 -17.82
N GLY A 113 -12.60 -2.41 -18.01
CA GLY A 113 -13.58 -2.41 -16.92
C GLY A 113 -13.56 -1.10 -16.12
N ASN A 114 -13.31 -1.23 -14.81
CA ASN A 114 -13.15 -0.08 -13.90
C ASN A 114 -11.70 0.41 -13.76
N VAL A 115 -10.76 -0.11 -14.55
CA VAL A 115 -9.35 0.29 -14.50
C VAL A 115 -9.11 1.42 -15.51
N HIS A 116 -8.60 2.54 -15.02
CA HIS A 116 -8.29 3.74 -15.75
C HIS A 116 -6.83 4.15 -15.60
N LYS A 117 -6.32 4.91 -16.56
CA LYS A 117 -5.03 5.58 -16.39
C LYS A 117 -5.15 6.70 -15.37
N VAL A 118 -4.10 6.91 -14.59
CA VAL A 118 -3.92 8.08 -13.75
C VAL A 118 -3.17 9.13 -14.56
N ALA A 119 -3.76 10.31 -14.72
CA ALA A 119 -3.12 11.45 -15.34
C ALA A 119 -2.22 12.20 -14.37
N SER A 120 -2.69 12.39 -13.14
CA SER A 120 -1.92 13.02 -12.07
C SER A 120 -2.37 12.49 -10.70
N PHE A 121 -1.46 12.61 -9.72
CA PHE A 121 -1.73 12.36 -8.31
C PHE A 121 -1.32 13.59 -7.51
N ARG A 122 -2.13 13.97 -6.52
CA ARG A 122 -1.82 15.09 -5.63
C ARG A 122 -2.22 14.78 -4.20
N GLU A 123 -1.24 14.69 -3.33
CA GLU A 123 -1.49 14.45 -1.91
C GLU A 123 -1.86 15.76 -1.19
N LYS A 124 -2.97 15.75 -0.49
CA LYS A 124 -3.45 16.79 0.42
C LYS A 124 -3.38 18.21 -0.16
N PRO A 125 -4.15 18.52 -1.23
CA PRO A 125 -4.16 19.84 -1.83
C PRO A 125 -4.73 20.90 -0.86
N ASN A 126 -4.47 22.17 -1.14
CA ASN A 126 -5.14 23.25 -0.45
C ASN A 126 -6.63 23.30 -0.84
N LEU A 127 -7.44 24.04 -0.05
CA LEU A 127 -8.90 24.10 -0.24
C LEU A 127 -9.32 24.62 -1.62
N GLU A 128 -8.61 25.60 -2.17
CA GLU A 128 -8.90 26.18 -3.48
C GLU A 128 -8.73 25.11 -4.58
N THR A 129 -7.62 24.42 -4.56
CA THR A 129 -7.33 23.32 -5.48
C THR A 129 -8.32 22.16 -5.30
N ALA A 130 -8.70 21.81 -4.06
CA ALA A 130 -9.69 20.76 -3.82
C ALA A 130 -11.07 21.10 -4.37
N LYS A 131 -11.49 22.38 -4.34
CA LYS A 131 -12.73 22.84 -4.99
C LYS A 131 -12.65 22.68 -6.51
N GLN A 132 -11.53 23.10 -7.13
CA GLN A 132 -11.32 22.95 -8.57
C GLN A 132 -11.40 21.47 -9.01
N TYR A 133 -10.82 20.56 -8.22
CA TYR A 133 -10.90 19.12 -8.48
C TYR A 133 -12.32 18.57 -8.41
N LEU A 134 -13.11 19.05 -7.43
CA LEU A 134 -14.51 18.67 -7.31
C LEU A 134 -15.34 19.16 -8.49
N GLU A 135 -15.12 20.41 -8.94
CA GLU A 135 -15.79 21.02 -10.09
C GLU A 135 -15.41 20.37 -11.43
N ALA A 136 -14.15 19.95 -11.58
CA ALA A 136 -13.66 19.27 -12.78
C ALA A 136 -14.32 17.89 -13.00
N GLY A 137 -14.71 17.20 -11.91
CA GLY A 137 -15.48 15.97 -11.97
C GLY A 137 -14.72 14.71 -12.41
N ASN A 138 -13.45 14.83 -12.78
CA ASN A 138 -12.57 13.71 -13.17
C ASN A 138 -11.53 13.35 -12.11
N TYR A 139 -11.67 13.88 -10.90
CA TYR A 139 -10.81 13.55 -9.75
C TYR A 139 -11.52 12.63 -8.78
N LEU A 140 -10.78 11.64 -8.27
CA LEU A 140 -11.22 10.74 -7.22
C LEU A 140 -10.35 10.92 -5.98
N TRP A 141 -10.90 10.71 -4.79
CA TRP A 141 -10.07 10.58 -3.60
C TRP A 141 -9.27 9.28 -3.63
N ASN A 142 -8.01 9.34 -3.31
CA ASN A 142 -7.21 8.14 -3.05
C ASN A 142 -7.71 7.43 -1.79
N ALA A 143 -8.14 6.18 -1.92
CA ALA A 143 -8.62 5.37 -0.80
C ALA A 143 -7.49 4.83 0.08
N GLY A 144 -6.22 5.01 -0.31
CA GLY A 144 -5.07 4.39 0.36
C GLY A 144 -5.05 2.86 0.22
N ILE A 145 -5.78 2.32 -0.76
CA ILE A 145 -5.80 0.89 -1.08
C ILE A 145 -5.04 0.70 -2.39
N PHE A 146 -3.96 -0.09 -2.34
CA PHE A 146 -3.08 -0.32 -3.47
C PHE A 146 -3.05 -1.79 -3.88
N VAL A 147 -2.99 -2.03 -5.19
CA VAL A 147 -2.86 -3.37 -5.76
C VAL A 147 -1.67 -3.39 -6.70
N TRP A 148 -0.75 -4.33 -6.53
CA TRP A 148 0.46 -4.50 -7.31
C TRP A 148 1.04 -5.89 -7.21
N ASN A 149 1.88 -6.26 -8.16
CA ASN A 149 2.73 -7.42 -8.01
C ASN A 149 3.85 -7.10 -7.00
N VAL A 150 4.21 -8.08 -6.17
CA VAL A 150 5.25 -7.90 -5.13
C VAL A 150 6.61 -7.49 -5.70
N ARG A 151 6.96 -7.95 -6.92
CA ARG A 151 8.20 -7.52 -7.61
C ARG A 151 8.13 -6.05 -8.00
N THR A 152 6.98 -5.58 -8.48
CA THR A 152 6.76 -4.16 -8.78
C THR A 152 6.92 -3.31 -7.53
N LEU A 153 6.31 -3.71 -6.41
CA LEU A 153 6.48 -3.04 -5.12
C LEU A 153 7.96 -2.93 -4.75
N VAL A 154 8.68 -4.05 -4.71
CA VAL A 154 10.09 -4.08 -4.31
C VAL A 154 10.97 -3.26 -5.27
N ALA A 155 10.71 -3.34 -6.59
CA ALA A 155 11.42 -2.54 -7.57
C ALA A 155 11.19 -1.03 -7.38
N SER A 156 9.95 -0.63 -7.12
CA SER A 156 9.59 0.78 -6.86
C SER A 156 10.25 1.31 -5.58
N ILE A 157 10.21 0.54 -4.48
CA ILE A 157 10.90 0.92 -3.24
C ILE A 157 12.41 1.04 -3.47
N ARG A 158 13.03 0.14 -4.24
CA ARG A 158 14.47 0.24 -4.59
C ARG A 158 14.79 1.47 -5.41
N GLN A 159 13.90 1.84 -6.32
CA GLN A 159 14.10 2.97 -7.23
C GLN A 159 13.92 4.31 -6.52
N TYR A 160 12.84 4.46 -5.75
CA TYR A 160 12.43 5.77 -5.23
C TYR A 160 12.87 6.03 -3.79
N VAL A 161 13.01 4.99 -2.97
CA VAL A 161 13.45 5.10 -1.57
C VAL A 161 14.51 4.04 -1.24
N PRO A 162 15.69 4.09 -1.92
CA PRO A 162 16.74 3.08 -1.80
C PRO A 162 17.25 2.88 -0.37
N GLN A 163 17.14 3.88 0.48
CA GLN A 163 17.51 3.80 1.89
C GLN A 163 16.61 2.80 2.63
N ILE A 164 15.28 2.86 2.39
CA ILE A 164 14.35 1.89 2.96
C ILE A 164 14.63 0.49 2.40
N ALA A 165 14.87 0.38 1.10
CA ALA A 165 15.23 -0.90 0.48
C ALA A 165 16.45 -1.54 1.14
N GLY A 166 17.52 -0.76 1.38
CA GLY A 166 18.72 -1.23 2.07
C GLY A 166 18.46 -1.72 3.50
N GLN A 167 17.55 -1.08 4.23
CA GLN A 167 17.12 -1.55 5.56
C GLN A 167 16.35 -2.88 5.45
N MET A 168 15.47 -3.00 4.47
CA MET A 168 14.70 -4.24 4.26
C MET A 168 15.61 -5.41 3.85
N ASP A 169 16.62 -5.19 3.01
CA ASP A 169 17.61 -6.21 2.63
C ASP A 169 18.40 -6.74 3.83
N ARG A 170 18.68 -5.90 4.83
CA ARG A 170 19.33 -6.31 6.09
C ARG A 170 18.39 -7.13 6.98
N MET A 171 17.11 -6.75 7.04
CA MET A 171 16.10 -7.46 7.85
C MET A 171 15.63 -8.77 7.21
N VAL A 172 15.57 -8.80 5.88
CA VAL A 172 15.04 -9.93 5.09
C VAL A 172 15.99 -10.22 3.92
N PRO A 173 17.15 -10.85 4.17
CA PRO A 173 18.12 -11.15 3.14
C PRO A 173 17.55 -12.08 2.05
N ALA A 174 17.89 -11.78 0.79
CA ALA A 174 17.41 -12.55 -0.37
C ALA A 174 17.89 -14.02 -0.40
N ASP A 175 19.01 -14.32 0.27
CA ASP A 175 19.58 -15.67 0.37
C ASP A 175 18.88 -16.56 1.40
N GLY A 176 17.80 -16.07 2.04
CA GLY A 176 17.03 -16.80 3.02
C GLY A 176 17.69 -16.97 4.39
N LYS A 177 18.86 -16.37 4.61
CA LYS A 177 19.49 -16.37 5.93
C LYS A 177 18.71 -15.54 6.93
N MET A 178 19.06 -15.70 8.20
CA MET A 178 18.52 -14.85 9.27
C MET A 178 19.03 -13.42 9.08
N GLY A 179 18.08 -12.49 8.93
CA GLY A 179 18.38 -11.07 8.86
C GLY A 179 18.65 -10.45 10.24
N GLU A 180 19.02 -9.18 10.22
CA GLU A 180 19.18 -8.42 11.43
C GLU A 180 17.82 -8.18 12.13
N PRO A 181 17.78 -8.07 13.46
CA PRO A 181 16.54 -7.85 14.18
C PRO A 181 15.84 -6.54 13.78
N ALA A 182 14.53 -6.58 13.62
CA ALA A 182 13.73 -5.40 13.27
C ALA A 182 13.92 -4.25 14.28
N ASP A 183 14.07 -4.56 15.55
CA ASP A 183 14.28 -3.56 16.61
C ASP A 183 15.54 -2.69 16.41
N SER A 184 16.57 -3.25 15.75
CA SER A 184 17.81 -2.52 15.47
C SER A 184 17.79 -1.75 14.14
N ILE A 185 16.98 -2.19 13.16
CA ILE A 185 17.01 -1.66 11.80
C ILE A 185 15.80 -0.74 11.53
N PHE A 186 14.60 -1.19 11.83
CA PHE A 186 13.37 -0.49 11.47
C PHE A 186 13.27 0.95 12.02
N PRO A 187 13.74 1.27 13.25
CA PRO A 187 13.77 2.64 13.75
C PRO A 187 14.63 3.61 12.95
N ALA A 188 15.58 3.10 12.15
CA ALA A 188 16.43 3.92 11.28
C ALA A 188 15.79 4.21 9.91
N CYS A 189 14.66 3.57 9.56
CA CYS A 189 13.94 3.86 8.33
C CYS A 189 13.44 5.31 8.32
N GLU A 190 13.46 5.92 7.15
CA GLU A 190 12.84 7.23 6.92
C GLU A 190 11.34 7.16 7.22
N LYS A 191 10.81 8.19 7.89
CA LYS A 191 9.38 8.29 8.20
C LYS A 191 8.64 8.96 7.04
N ILE A 192 8.18 8.16 6.10
CA ILE A 192 7.49 8.64 4.89
C ILE A 192 6.30 7.73 4.55
N SER A 193 5.23 8.29 3.99
CA SER A 193 4.11 7.49 3.48
C SER A 193 4.44 6.89 2.12
N ILE A 194 3.78 5.77 1.78
CA ILE A 194 3.92 5.13 0.48
C ILE A 194 3.44 6.03 -0.65
N ASP A 195 2.45 6.89 -0.38
CA ASP A 195 1.92 7.87 -1.32
C ASP A 195 3.00 8.84 -1.77
N TYR A 196 3.72 9.46 -0.85
CA TYR A 196 4.83 10.37 -1.16
C TYR A 196 6.09 9.65 -1.66
N ALA A 197 6.31 8.42 -1.20
CA ALA A 197 7.54 7.70 -1.51
C ALA A 197 7.55 7.10 -2.92
N VAL A 198 6.38 6.73 -3.44
CA VAL A 198 6.28 5.91 -4.66
C VAL A 198 5.17 6.37 -5.60
N ILE A 199 4.06 6.92 -5.10
CA ILE A 199 2.86 7.16 -5.91
C ILE A 199 2.85 8.57 -6.51
N GLU A 200 3.24 9.63 -5.77
CA GLU A 200 3.36 11.01 -6.23
C GLU A 200 4.70 11.23 -6.97
#